data_5c63c99dbe4f676628c6539d983aaded
#
_entry.id   5c63c99dbe4f676628c6539d983aaded
#
_cell.length_a   1.000
_cell.length_b   1.000
_cell.length_c   1.000
_cell.angle_alpha   90.00
_cell.angle_beta   90.00
_cell.angle_gamma   90.00
#
_symmetry.space_group_name_H-M   'P 1'
#
loop_
_entity.id
_entity.type
_entity.pdbx_description
1 polymer ?
#
loop_
_entity_poly.entity_id
_entity_poly.type
_entity_poly.pdbx_seq_one_letter_code
_entity_poly.pdbx_strand_id
1 'polypeptide(L)'
;MIGDKSVLDVYLGESQIANITLIDDQLYWSYHESWQQTGYAISPHLPMHEDIPPLNVQRFLRNLLPEGNPLEVLVNVFHLSKYNTFGLIQALGLDTPGSLVILPSNQAIPKHANFRLVTHEELEERLNHRDSYNLIVWDGKPRLSVAGVQDKINVVLNKEGQLGFGEGSLCSTHILKFETQKLSYLVLNEFLSMWLAKCCELNVANVQMKRFGQNPALLVERFDRKLITTNIVKRRHLIDGCQAMNLPPEFKYEQNFGNSRDVAHIRDGVSLPKLFDFANQCINPAKTKQQILDWVLFNVLIFNCDAHGKNISFFVGANGISLAPFYDLVNIKMYPEFEHALAMALGDEFDGYNINAYQLADFADTCRLPRSLVAKHLKYLIGKLTTALQEETQFNLVGNEEDYFKKYQEIVMKRCEHLLKQNDQITSIKL
;
A
#
# COMPACT_ATOMS: atom_id res chain seq x y z
N MET A 1 4.90 42.28 11.64
CA MET A 1 4.78 41.15 12.56
C MET A 1 5.32 39.94 11.81
N ILE A 2 6.43 39.36 12.22
CA ILE A 2 6.97 38.12 11.67
C ILE A 2 6.00 37.06 12.20
N GLY A 3 5.15 36.51 11.31
CA GLY A 3 4.24 35.45 11.68
C GLY A 3 5.00 34.29 12.31
N ASP A 4 4.46 33.68 13.38
CA ASP A 4 4.99 32.48 14.01
C ASP A 4 5.15 31.41 12.94
N LYS A 5 6.41 31.18 12.52
CA LYS A 5 6.73 30.12 11.56
C LYS A 5 6.58 28.78 12.28
N SER A 6 5.55 28.03 11.92
CA SER A 6 5.44 26.66 12.41
C SER A 6 6.41 25.78 11.63
N VAL A 7 7.30 25.08 12.34
CA VAL A 7 8.38 24.25 11.76
C VAL A 7 8.30 22.83 12.30
N LEU A 8 8.41 21.85 11.40
CA LEU A 8 8.62 20.45 11.75
C LEU A 8 10.02 20.02 11.31
N ASP A 9 10.70 19.31 12.17
CA ASP A 9 11.98 18.67 11.88
C ASP A 9 11.75 17.29 11.31
N VAL A 10 12.48 16.94 10.28
CA VAL A 10 12.41 15.65 9.59
C VAL A 10 13.68 14.87 9.87
N TYR A 11 13.51 13.66 10.38
CA TYR A 11 14.61 12.76 10.73
C TYR A 11 14.57 11.49 9.88
N LEU A 12 15.75 10.98 9.57
CA LEU A 12 15.98 9.65 9.03
C LEU A 12 16.98 8.92 9.93
N GLY A 13 16.47 7.95 10.70
CA GLY A 13 17.23 7.44 11.85
C GLY A 13 17.43 8.54 12.90
N GLU A 14 18.67 8.77 13.30
CA GLU A 14 19.03 9.83 14.26
C GLU A 14 19.41 11.15 13.57
N SER A 15 19.56 11.14 12.25
CA SER A 15 19.99 12.32 11.50
C SER A 15 18.80 13.21 11.16
N GLN A 16 18.85 14.47 11.53
CA GLN A 16 17.94 15.49 11.03
C GLN A 16 18.31 15.80 9.58
N ILE A 17 17.41 15.51 8.66
CA ILE A 17 17.68 15.61 7.21
C ILE A 17 17.10 16.86 6.57
N ALA A 18 16.00 17.37 7.13
CA ALA A 18 15.27 18.51 6.57
C ALA A 18 14.38 19.18 7.61
N ASN A 19 13.84 20.33 7.21
CA ASN A 19 12.73 21.01 7.89
C ASN A 19 11.54 21.17 6.94
N ILE A 20 10.33 21.10 7.51
CA ILE A 20 9.10 21.51 6.85
C ILE A 20 8.62 22.78 7.52
N THR A 21 8.49 23.87 6.75
CA THR A 21 8.04 25.17 7.27
C THR A 21 6.69 25.52 6.66
N LEU A 22 5.73 25.90 7.51
CA LEU A 22 4.44 26.43 7.09
C LEU A 22 4.54 27.98 7.00
N ILE A 23 4.31 28.54 5.81
CA ILE A 23 4.31 29.97 5.54
C ILE A 23 3.12 30.27 4.61
N ASP A 24 2.22 31.16 5.02
CA ASP A 24 1.06 31.57 4.23
C ASP A 24 0.26 30.38 3.65
N ASP A 25 -0.05 29.39 4.51
CA ASP A 25 -0.75 28.14 4.19
C ASP A 25 -0.02 27.22 3.17
N GLN A 26 1.22 27.49 2.86
CA GLN A 26 2.05 26.67 1.98
C GLN A 26 3.14 25.94 2.77
N LEU A 27 3.45 24.71 2.33
CA LEU A 27 4.46 23.86 2.95
C LEU A 27 5.75 23.91 2.13
N TYR A 28 6.84 24.31 2.79
CA TYR A 28 8.17 24.39 2.21
C TYR A 28 9.07 23.32 2.82
N TRP A 29 9.84 22.64 1.98
CA TRP A 29 10.83 21.64 2.37
C TRP A 29 12.23 22.20 2.16
N SER A 30 13.09 22.13 3.19
CA SER A 30 14.46 22.54 3.11
C SER A 30 15.37 21.45 3.69
N TYR A 31 16.25 20.88 2.86
CA TYR A 31 17.24 19.93 3.34
C TYR A 31 18.33 20.62 4.14
N HIS A 32 18.83 19.94 5.18
CA HIS A 32 20.01 20.39 5.92
C HIS A 32 21.28 20.29 5.09
N GLU A 33 22.20 21.24 5.24
CA GLU A 33 23.48 21.26 4.52
C GLU A 33 24.28 19.97 4.68
N SER A 34 24.33 19.43 5.91
CA SER A 34 25.00 18.16 6.18
C SER A 34 24.41 17.00 5.39
N TRP A 35 23.08 16.98 5.23
CA TRP A 35 22.41 15.95 4.45
C TRP A 35 22.59 16.17 2.93
N GLN A 36 22.62 17.42 2.48
CA GLN A 36 22.90 17.75 1.08
C GLN A 36 24.29 17.27 0.63
N GLN A 37 25.26 17.24 1.54
CA GLN A 37 26.63 16.78 1.26
C GLN A 37 26.77 15.27 1.21
N THR A 38 26.03 14.51 2.00
CA THR A 38 26.26 13.07 2.20
C THR A 38 25.01 12.20 2.00
N GLY A 39 23.83 12.81 1.89
CA GLY A 39 22.56 12.13 1.83
C GLY A 39 22.08 11.86 0.39
N TYR A 40 20.77 11.68 0.27
CA TYR A 40 20.08 11.45 -0.99
C TYR A 40 18.68 12.07 -0.95
N ALA A 41 18.10 12.37 -2.11
CA ALA A 41 16.72 12.83 -2.23
C ALA A 41 15.75 11.73 -1.78
N ILE A 42 14.88 12.04 -0.82
CA ILE A 42 13.91 11.06 -0.28
C ILE A 42 12.75 10.78 -1.25
N SER A 43 12.59 11.59 -2.27
CA SER A 43 11.66 11.42 -3.38
C SER A 43 12.25 12.09 -4.62
N PRO A 44 12.00 11.56 -5.84
CA PRO A 44 12.39 12.25 -7.07
C PRO A 44 11.82 13.67 -7.20
N HIS A 45 10.69 13.93 -6.51
CA HIS A 45 9.99 15.22 -6.55
C HIS A 45 10.32 16.16 -5.37
N LEU A 46 11.25 15.73 -4.51
CA LEU A 46 11.89 16.55 -3.48
C LEU A 46 13.41 16.54 -3.71
N PRO A 47 13.89 17.16 -4.79
CA PRO A 47 15.31 17.14 -5.16
C PRO A 47 16.19 17.84 -4.11
N MET A 48 17.49 17.45 -4.05
CA MET A 48 18.45 17.93 -3.04
C MET A 48 18.95 19.34 -3.29
N HIS A 49 19.10 19.72 -4.56
CA HIS A 49 19.85 20.92 -4.98
C HIS A 49 19.05 21.85 -5.88
N GLU A 50 17.74 21.64 -5.95
CA GLU A 50 16.82 22.43 -6.75
C GLU A 50 15.72 22.99 -5.86
N ASP A 51 15.04 24.04 -6.30
CA ASP A 51 13.88 24.58 -5.63
C ASP A 51 12.73 23.56 -5.64
N ILE A 52 12.15 23.31 -4.47
CA ILE A 52 11.04 22.38 -4.31
C ILE A 52 9.72 23.16 -4.27
N PRO A 53 8.86 22.99 -5.29
CA PRO A 53 7.55 23.64 -5.29
C PRO A 53 6.71 23.22 -4.06
N PRO A 54 6.04 24.14 -3.35
CA PRO A 54 5.19 23.82 -2.20
C PRO A 54 4.15 22.73 -2.49
N LEU A 55 3.62 22.70 -3.72
CA LEU A 55 2.67 21.67 -4.16
C LEU A 55 3.26 20.26 -4.10
N ASN A 56 4.55 20.09 -4.40
CA ASN A 56 5.23 18.79 -4.32
C ASN A 56 5.33 18.32 -2.87
N VAL A 57 5.66 19.24 -1.96
CA VAL A 57 5.72 18.98 -0.52
C VAL A 57 4.35 18.58 0.02
N GLN A 58 3.32 19.34 -0.34
CA GLN A 58 1.92 19.06 0.02
C GLN A 58 1.49 17.67 -0.44
N ARG A 59 1.74 17.31 -1.71
CA ARG A 59 1.40 15.99 -2.28
C ARG A 59 2.16 14.88 -1.57
N PHE A 60 3.46 15.06 -1.35
CA PHE A 60 4.28 14.06 -0.66
C PHE A 60 3.75 13.77 0.74
N LEU A 61 3.50 14.81 1.55
CA LEU A 61 3.04 14.66 2.93
C LEU A 61 1.61 14.11 3.04
N ARG A 62 0.71 14.52 2.14
CA ARG A 62 -0.67 13.99 2.12
C ARG A 62 -0.71 12.49 1.88
N ASN A 63 0.19 11.95 1.07
CA ASN A 63 0.27 10.51 0.82
C ASN A 63 0.77 9.70 2.03
N LEU A 64 1.39 10.33 3.04
CA LEU A 64 1.75 9.68 4.30
C LEU A 64 0.56 9.50 5.26
N LEU A 65 -0.56 10.21 5.02
CA LEU A 65 -1.72 10.21 5.89
C LEU A 65 -2.68 9.05 5.56
N PRO A 66 -3.44 8.55 6.54
CA PRO A 66 -4.57 7.67 6.30
C PRO A 66 -5.64 8.30 5.41
N GLU A 67 -6.54 7.48 4.88
CA GLU A 67 -7.63 7.91 4.00
C GLU A 67 -8.98 7.42 4.54
N GLY A 68 -10.08 7.96 4.02
CA GLY A 68 -11.44 7.51 4.33
C GLY A 68 -11.80 7.59 5.81
N ASN A 69 -12.54 6.60 6.32
CA ASN A 69 -12.99 6.56 7.71
C ASN A 69 -11.85 6.65 8.75
N PRO A 70 -10.70 5.98 8.58
CA PRO A 70 -9.56 6.16 9.47
C PRO A 70 -9.10 7.62 9.60
N LEU A 71 -9.07 8.39 8.53
CA LEU A 71 -8.74 9.82 8.58
C LEU A 71 -9.79 10.62 9.35
N GLU A 72 -11.08 10.36 9.15
CA GLU A 72 -12.16 11.02 9.87
C GLU A 72 -12.08 10.77 11.39
N VAL A 73 -11.73 9.55 11.80
CA VAL A 73 -11.48 9.23 13.22
C VAL A 73 -10.33 10.08 13.78
N LEU A 74 -9.21 10.18 13.05
CA LEU A 74 -8.05 10.94 13.50
C LEU A 74 -8.33 12.45 13.57
N VAL A 75 -9.03 12.97 12.58
CA VAL A 75 -9.50 14.38 12.55
C VAL A 75 -10.31 14.70 13.79
N ASN A 76 -11.22 13.82 14.19
CA ASN A 76 -12.03 14.00 15.40
C ASN A 76 -11.18 13.89 16.68
N VAL A 77 -10.27 12.92 16.77
CA VAL A 77 -9.42 12.73 17.96
C VAL A 77 -8.48 13.92 18.17
N PHE A 78 -7.92 14.47 17.09
CA PHE A 78 -6.97 15.58 17.18
C PHE A 78 -7.63 16.96 17.08
N HIS A 79 -8.95 17.01 16.84
CA HIS A 79 -9.70 18.26 16.61
C HIS A 79 -9.08 19.12 15.48
N LEU A 80 -8.67 18.47 14.39
CA LEU A 80 -8.04 19.10 13.23
C LEU A 80 -8.97 19.04 12.01
N SER A 81 -8.76 19.92 11.05
CA SER A 81 -9.35 19.77 9.72
C SER A 81 -8.63 18.71 8.90
N LYS A 82 -9.36 17.93 8.11
CA LYS A 82 -8.75 16.96 7.16
C LYS A 82 -7.86 17.61 6.09
N TYR A 83 -7.99 18.91 5.90
CA TYR A 83 -7.17 19.71 4.99
C TYR A 83 -5.92 20.29 5.68
N ASN A 84 -5.81 20.18 7.00
CA ASN A 84 -4.65 20.64 7.73
C ASN A 84 -3.54 19.57 7.72
N THR A 85 -2.87 19.44 6.56
CA THR A 85 -1.77 18.48 6.38
C THR A 85 -0.66 18.69 7.40
N PHE A 86 -0.28 19.94 7.70
CA PHE A 86 0.77 20.24 8.68
C PHE A 86 0.42 19.69 10.06
N GLY A 87 -0.76 20.01 10.58
CA GLY A 87 -1.20 19.55 11.90
C GLY A 87 -1.36 18.03 11.99
N LEU A 88 -1.87 17.38 10.92
CA LEU A 88 -2.00 15.92 10.89
C LEU A 88 -0.62 15.22 10.88
N ILE A 89 0.34 15.72 10.10
CA ILE A 89 1.72 15.22 10.08
C ILE A 89 2.39 15.46 11.45
N GLN A 90 2.17 16.62 12.07
CA GLN A 90 2.66 16.89 13.42
C GLN A 90 2.14 15.86 14.44
N ALA A 91 0.90 15.45 14.33
CA ALA A 91 0.26 14.50 15.24
C ALA A 91 0.68 13.04 14.99
N LEU A 92 0.95 12.65 13.74
CA LEU A 92 1.19 11.27 13.32
C LEU A 92 2.65 10.97 12.96
N GLY A 93 3.53 11.96 12.94
CA GLY A 93 4.87 11.89 12.34
C GLY A 93 5.84 10.89 12.95
N LEU A 94 5.53 10.27 14.11
CA LEU A 94 6.41 9.28 14.76
C LEU A 94 6.46 7.92 14.05
N ASP A 95 5.36 7.48 13.42
CA ASP A 95 5.27 6.13 12.82
C ASP A 95 4.61 6.13 11.43
N THR A 96 4.99 7.10 10.59
CA THR A 96 4.53 7.18 9.19
C THR A 96 5.04 6.02 8.34
N PRO A 97 4.46 5.76 7.14
CA PRO A 97 5.06 4.85 6.16
C PRO A 97 6.49 5.27 5.81
N GLY A 98 7.36 4.27 5.57
CA GLY A 98 8.77 4.53 5.32
C GLY A 98 9.58 4.83 6.58
N SER A 99 10.68 5.53 6.45
CA SER A 99 11.64 5.73 7.56
C SER A 99 11.59 7.12 8.20
N LEU A 100 10.81 8.04 7.68
CA LEU A 100 10.79 9.39 8.19
C LEU A 100 10.14 9.46 9.57
N VAL A 101 10.75 10.26 10.45
CA VAL A 101 10.16 10.73 11.70
C VAL A 101 10.04 12.24 11.60
N ILE A 102 8.83 12.75 11.78
CA ILE A 102 8.53 14.16 11.61
C ILE A 102 7.96 14.70 12.92
N LEU A 103 8.64 15.65 13.54
CA LEU A 103 8.32 16.18 14.85
C LEU A 103 8.33 17.72 14.86
N PRO A 104 7.60 18.38 15.77
CA PRO A 104 7.81 19.79 16.03
C PRO A 104 9.27 20.12 16.34
N SER A 105 9.80 21.23 15.83
CA SER A 105 11.21 21.58 15.95
C SER A 105 11.70 21.78 17.42
N ASN A 106 10.78 21.86 18.36
CA ASN A 106 11.08 21.93 19.79
C ASN A 106 11.03 20.56 20.50
N GLN A 107 10.81 19.47 19.77
CA GLN A 107 10.71 18.11 20.31
C GLN A 107 11.87 17.25 19.83
N ALA A 108 12.52 16.58 20.76
CA ALA A 108 13.54 15.58 20.44
C ALA A 108 12.88 14.22 20.14
N ILE A 109 13.56 13.41 19.32
CA ILE A 109 13.18 12.01 19.12
C ILE A 109 13.11 11.32 20.49
N PRO A 110 12.00 10.64 20.83
CA PRO A 110 11.90 9.91 22.10
C PRO A 110 13.03 8.89 22.23
N LYS A 111 13.75 8.92 23.36
CA LYS A 111 14.84 7.96 23.65
C LYS A 111 14.34 6.69 24.34
N HIS A 112 13.16 6.75 24.96
CA HIS A 112 12.55 5.58 25.61
C HIS A 112 11.80 4.76 24.57
N ALA A 113 11.83 3.45 24.74
CA ALA A 113 11.10 2.50 23.93
C ALA A 113 10.34 1.57 24.87
N ASN A 114 9.02 1.62 24.84
CA ASN A 114 8.16 0.77 25.64
C ASN A 114 7.28 -0.10 24.75
N PHE A 115 6.99 -1.31 25.24
CA PHE A 115 6.07 -2.25 24.61
C PHE A 115 4.83 -2.39 25.51
N ARG A 116 3.67 -1.95 25.02
CA ARG A 116 2.38 -2.13 25.69
C ARG A 116 1.76 -3.39 25.15
N LEU A 117 1.78 -4.46 25.92
CA LEU A 117 1.15 -5.75 25.55
C LEU A 117 -0.34 -5.54 25.24
N VAL A 118 -0.80 -6.16 24.14
CA VAL A 118 -2.23 -6.31 23.81
C VAL A 118 -2.57 -7.78 23.91
N THR A 119 -3.46 -8.13 24.84
CA THR A 119 -3.81 -9.54 25.05
C THR A 119 -4.81 -10.02 24.01
N HIS A 120 -4.95 -11.34 23.91
CA HIS A 120 -5.94 -11.97 23.04
C HIS A 120 -7.35 -11.56 23.44
N GLU A 121 -7.62 -11.60 24.75
CA GLU A 121 -8.92 -11.26 25.34
C GLU A 121 -9.30 -9.80 25.10
N GLU A 122 -8.33 -8.87 25.19
CA GLU A 122 -8.54 -7.44 24.93
C GLU A 122 -8.90 -7.18 23.47
N LEU A 123 -8.24 -7.87 22.52
CA LEU A 123 -8.58 -7.80 21.12
C LEU A 123 -9.95 -8.40 20.82
N GLU A 124 -10.24 -9.58 21.38
CA GLU A 124 -11.52 -10.25 21.21
C GLU A 124 -12.68 -9.40 21.73
N GLU A 125 -12.55 -8.82 22.92
CA GLU A 125 -13.56 -7.94 23.51
C GLU A 125 -13.87 -6.77 22.60
N ARG A 126 -12.83 -6.06 22.10
CA ARG A 126 -13.02 -4.91 21.22
C ARG A 126 -13.62 -5.28 19.88
N LEU A 127 -13.23 -6.43 19.32
CA LEU A 127 -13.78 -6.92 18.07
C LEU A 127 -15.26 -7.33 18.19
N ASN A 128 -15.65 -7.86 19.34
CA ASN A 128 -17.04 -8.23 19.62
C ASN A 128 -17.95 -7.01 19.91
N HIS A 129 -17.36 -5.89 20.35
CA HIS A 129 -18.11 -4.69 20.75
C HIS A 129 -17.69 -3.46 19.93
N ARG A 130 -17.54 -3.63 18.60
CA ARG A 130 -17.10 -2.55 17.67
C ARG A 130 -17.99 -1.32 17.68
N ASP A 131 -19.28 -1.47 18.02
CA ASP A 131 -20.21 -0.35 18.13
C ASP A 131 -19.91 0.55 19.33
N SER A 132 -19.25 0.01 20.35
CA SER A 132 -18.89 0.70 21.60
C SER A 132 -17.42 1.11 21.64
N TYR A 133 -16.54 0.40 20.93
CA TYR A 133 -15.11 0.66 20.91
C TYR A 133 -14.62 1.04 19.52
N ASN A 134 -13.93 2.16 19.42
CA ASN A 134 -13.21 2.49 18.21
C ASN A 134 -11.95 1.62 18.12
N LEU A 135 -11.83 0.82 17.05
CA LEU A 135 -10.69 -0.09 16.86
C LEU A 135 -9.35 0.63 16.66
N ILE A 136 -9.38 1.89 16.21
CA ILE A 136 -8.17 2.66 15.91
C ILE A 136 -7.62 3.36 17.17
N VAL A 137 -8.49 3.65 18.16
CA VAL A 137 -8.11 4.41 19.36
C VAL A 137 -7.97 3.48 20.57
N TRP A 138 -6.76 3.44 21.13
CA TRP A 138 -6.40 2.63 22.30
C TRP A 138 -5.69 3.51 23.33
N ASP A 139 -6.11 3.42 24.58
CA ASP A 139 -5.52 4.19 25.67
C ASP A 139 -5.53 5.71 25.38
N GLY A 140 -6.58 6.19 24.69
CA GLY A 140 -6.71 7.59 24.26
C GLY A 140 -5.78 7.99 23.11
N LYS A 141 -5.04 7.04 22.52
CA LYS A 141 -4.08 7.32 21.43
C LYS A 141 -4.50 6.59 20.15
N PRO A 142 -4.42 7.24 18.97
CA PRO A 142 -4.56 6.55 17.70
C PRO A 142 -3.42 5.55 17.49
N ARG A 143 -3.77 4.36 16.99
CA ARG A 143 -2.83 3.27 16.69
C ARG A 143 -2.80 2.97 15.18
N LEU A 144 -2.99 4.00 14.37
CA LEU A 144 -2.97 3.91 12.92
C LEU A 144 -2.24 5.11 12.32
N SER A 145 -1.31 4.84 11.42
CA SER A 145 -0.58 5.85 10.66
C SER A 145 -0.32 5.45 9.20
N VAL A 146 -0.94 4.34 8.74
CA VAL A 146 -0.78 3.84 7.37
C VAL A 146 -2.03 4.08 6.54
N ALA A 147 -1.85 4.27 5.24
CA ALA A 147 -2.93 4.52 4.28
C ALA A 147 -3.91 3.33 4.14
N GLY A 148 -5.08 3.60 3.56
CA GLY A 148 -6.13 2.63 3.21
C GLY A 148 -7.40 2.80 4.04
N VAL A 149 -8.50 2.18 3.59
CA VAL A 149 -9.86 2.37 4.10
C VAL A 149 -10.35 1.23 5.02
N GLN A 150 -9.70 0.06 4.99
CA GLN A 150 -10.05 -1.09 5.83
C GLN A 150 -9.69 -0.84 7.29
N ASP A 151 -10.49 -1.35 8.22
CA ASP A 151 -10.21 -1.31 9.66
C ASP A 151 -8.90 -2.04 9.98
N LYS A 152 -7.94 -1.32 10.54
CA LYS A 152 -6.61 -1.84 10.84
C LYS A 152 -5.94 -1.06 11.96
N ILE A 153 -4.97 -1.67 12.62
CA ILE A 153 -4.11 -1.04 13.62
C ILE A 153 -2.64 -1.39 13.37
N ASN A 154 -1.77 -0.48 13.72
CA ASN A 154 -0.33 -0.70 13.73
C ASN A 154 0.08 -1.38 15.03
N VAL A 155 0.78 -2.50 14.94
CA VAL A 155 1.22 -3.29 16.10
C VAL A 155 2.70 -3.63 16.01
N VAL A 156 3.27 -3.95 17.15
CA VAL A 156 4.59 -4.59 17.27
C VAL A 156 4.35 -6.07 17.56
N LEU A 157 5.00 -6.94 16.81
CA LEU A 157 5.15 -8.36 17.17
C LEU A 157 6.53 -8.52 17.81
N ASN A 158 6.57 -8.82 19.11
CA ASN A 158 7.84 -8.98 19.81
C ASN A 158 8.50 -10.33 19.49
N LYS A 159 9.69 -10.59 20.03
CA LYS A 159 10.44 -11.84 19.77
C LYS A 159 9.77 -13.08 20.38
N GLU A 160 8.95 -12.89 21.38
CA GLU A 160 8.16 -13.92 22.04
C GLU A 160 6.84 -14.22 21.29
N GLY A 161 6.57 -13.54 20.18
CA GLY A 161 5.38 -13.70 19.36
C GLY A 161 4.12 -13.00 19.93
N GLN A 162 4.29 -12.09 20.90
CA GLN A 162 3.20 -11.35 21.50
C GLN A 162 2.93 -10.05 20.72
N LEU A 163 1.65 -9.70 20.60
CA LEU A 163 1.20 -8.45 19.99
C LEU A 163 1.18 -7.33 21.02
N GLY A 164 1.50 -6.13 20.58
CA GLY A 164 1.44 -4.95 21.42
C GLY A 164 1.57 -3.66 20.66
N PHE A 165 1.52 -2.54 21.37
CA PHE A 165 1.78 -1.23 20.83
C PHE A 165 3.17 -0.75 21.20
N GLY A 166 3.88 -0.21 20.23
CA GLY A 166 5.11 0.51 20.49
C GLY A 166 4.83 1.91 21.03
N GLU A 167 5.66 2.37 21.94
CA GLU A 167 5.63 3.71 22.49
C GLU A 167 7.03 4.33 22.51
N GLY A 168 7.08 5.66 22.36
CA GLY A 168 8.33 6.39 22.23
C GLY A 168 9.03 6.11 20.91
N SER A 169 10.25 5.59 20.94
CA SER A 169 11.03 5.25 19.75
C SER A 169 10.69 3.88 19.12
N LEU A 170 9.94 3.04 19.84
CA LEU A 170 9.51 1.73 19.34
C LEU A 170 8.34 1.92 18.36
N CYS A 171 8.60 1.85 17.08
CA CYS A 171 7.58 1.93 16.04
C CYS A 171 7.00 0.54 15.71
N SER A 172 5.84 0.53 15.03
CA SER A 172 5.17 -0.70 14.61
C SER A 172 6.02 -1.54 13.65
N THR A 173 5.87 -2.86 13.73
CA THR A 173 6.51 -3.85 12.85
C THR A 173 5.51 -4.57 11.95
N HIS A 174 4.24 -4.52 12.31
CA HIS A 174 3.15 -5.19 11.62
C HIS A 174 1.92 -4.30 11.56
N ILE A 175 1.02 -4.66 10.66
CA ILE A 175 -0.33 -4.12 10.55
C ILE A 175 -1.28 -5.29 10.83
N LEU A 176 -2.23 -5.09 11.73
CA LEU A 176 -3.30 -6.03 11.99
C LEU A 176 -4.58 -5.50 11.34
N LYS A 177 -5.06 -6.18 10.29
CA LYS A 177 -6.26 -5.84 9.53
C LYS A 177 -7.42 -6.70 9.99
N PHE A 178 -8.62 -6.14 10.01
CA PHE A 178 -9.82 -6.80 10.47
C PHE A 178 -10.88 -6.88 9.38
N GLU A 179 -11.81 -7.81 9.53
CA GLU A 179 -13.03 -7.79 8.72
C GLU A 179 -13.84 -6.53 8.99
N THR A 180 -14.52 -6.04 7.99
CA THR A 180 -15.52 -4.98 8.16
C THR A 180 -16.90 -5.62 8.34
N GLN A 181 -17.83 -4.93 9.00
CA GLN A 181 -19.21 -5.42 9.13
C GLN A 181 -19.92 -5.57 7.76
N LYS A 182 -19.44 -4.86 6.74
CA LYS A 182 -20.04 -4.86 5.40
C LYS A 182 -19.45 -5.91 4.47
N LEU A 183 -18.22 -6.38 4.72
CA LEU A 183 -17.47 -7.27 3.83
C LEU A 183 -17.01 -8.49 4.61
N SER A 184 -17.82 -9.53 4.57
CA SER A 184 -17.47 -10.83 5.16
C SER A 184 -16.34 -11.48 4.37
N TYR A 185 -15.47 -12.21 5.06
CA TYR A 185 -14.33 -12.96 4.51
C TYR A 185 -13.25 -12.08 3.82
N LEU A 186 -13.21 -10.77 4.08
CA LEU A 186 -12.18 -9.90 3.48
C LEU A 186 -10.77 -10.30 3.93
N VAL A 187 -10.62 -10.68 5.20
CA VAL A 187 -9.36 -11.21 5.76
C VAL A 187 -8.92 -12.48 5.04
N LEU A 188 -9.86 -13.43 4.86
CA LEU A 188 -9.57 -14.66 4.13
C LEU A 188 -9.25 -14.40 2.65
N ASN A 189 -9.97 -13.49 2.01
CA ASN A 189 -9.74 -13.09 0.63
C ASN A 189 -8.32 -12.57 0.41
N GLU A 190 -7.91 -11.59 1.22
CA GLU A 190 -6.55 -11.03 1.13
C GLU A 190 -5.49 -12.09 1.46
N PHE A 191 -5.72 -12.92 2.49
CA PHE A 191 -4.83 -14.02 2.82
C PHE A 191 -4.63 -14.99 1.64
N LEU A 192 -5.71 -15.45 1.00
CA LEU A 192 -5.66 -16.35 -0.14
C LEU A 192 -4.95 -15.71 -1.34
N SER A 193 -5.24 -14.44 -1.63
CA SER A 193 -4.60 -13.70 -2.72
C SER A 193 -3.11 -13.52 -2.51
N MET A 194 -2.69 -13.17 -1.29
CA MET A 194 -1.28 -13.02 -0.93
C MET A 194 -0.54 -14.37 -0.92
N TRP A 195 -1.19 -15.44 -0.47
CA TRP A 195 -0.67 -16.80 -0.54
C TRP A 195 -0.45 -17.23 -2.00
N LEU A 196 -1.46 -17.06 -2.89
CA LEU A 196 -1.34 -17.36 -4.31
C LEU A 196 -0.23 -16.55 -4.98
N ALA A 197 -0.11 -15.26 -4.67
CA ALA A 197 0.98 -14.43 -5.19
C ALA A 197 2.35 -14.97 -4.79
N LYS A 198 2.49 -15.47 -3.57
CA LYS A 198 3.72 -16.13 -3.11
C LYS A 198 3.98 -17.45 -3.85
N CYS A 199 2.95 -18.27 -4.11
CA CYS A 199 3.06 -19.48 -4.95
C CYS A 199 3.47 -19.15 -6.39
N CYS A 200 3.08 -17.99 -6.90
CA CYS A 200 3.50 -17.46 -8.20
C CYS A 200 4.89 -16.79 -8.17
N GLU A 201 5.62 -16.88 -7.06
CA GLU A 201 6.97 -16.32 -6.88
C GLU A 201 7.02 -14.78 -6.95
N LEU A 202 5.88 -14.11 -6.78
CA LEU A 202 5.88 -12.66 -6.61
C LEU A 202 6.53 -12.30 -5.26
N ASN A 203 7.30 -11.21 -5.27
CA ASN A 203 7.84 -10.65 -4.03
C ASN A 203 6.74 -9.91 -3.27
N VAL A 204 6.13 -10.56 -2.28
CA VAL A 204 4.99 -10.04 -1.52
C VAL A 204 5.33 -9.89 -0.03
N ALA A 205 4.60 -9.02 0.67
CA ALA A 205 4.65 -8.91 2.11
C ALA A 205 4.25 -10.25 2.77
N ASN A 206 4.89 -10.61 3.88
CA ASN A 206 4.50 -11.78 4.64
C ASN A 206 3.18 -11.53 5.37
N VAL A 207 2.27 -12.48 5.29
CA VAL A 207 0.97 -12.41 5.95
C VAL A 207 0.70 -13.68 6.76
N GLN A 208 -0.03 -13.52 7.86
CA GLN A 208 -0.51 -14.62 8.69
C GLN A 208 -1.97 -14.39 9.06
N MET A 209 -2.80 -15.40 8.88
CA MET A 209 -4.16 -15.36 9.40
C MET A 209 -4.13 -15.64 10.89
N LYS A 210 -4.77 -14.79 11.68
CA LYS A 210 -4.95 -14.89 13.13
C LYS A 210 -6.44 -14.95 13.44
N ARG A 211 -6.79 -15.42 14.66
CA ARG A 211 -8.16 -15.38 15.17
C ARG A 211 -8.15 -14.89 16.62
N PHE A 212 -9.10 -14.03 16.91
CA PHE A 212 -9.39 -13.55 18.27
C PHE A 212 -10.83 -13.93 18.59
N GLY A 213 -11.01 -15.05 19.31
CA GLY A 213 -12.29 -15.73 19.39
C GLY A 213 -12.77 -16.17 18.01
N GLN A 214 -13.95 -15.70 17.60
CA GLN A 214 -14.51 -15.97 16.27
C GLN A 214 -14.07 -14.94 15.20
N ASN A 215 -13.34 -13.88 15.58
CA ASN A 215 -13.00 -12.80 14.70
C ASN A 215 -11.68 -13.10 13.95
N PRO A 216 -11.69 -13.26 12.61
CA PRO A 216 -10.48 -13.38 11.83
C PRO A 216 -9.77 -12.02 11.73
N ALA A 217 -8.44 -12.08 11.65
CA ALA A 217 -7.59 -10.92 11.42
C ALA A 217 -6.39 -11.32 10.55
N LEU A 218 -5.91 -10.39 9.71
CA LEU A 218 -4.71 -10.57 8.91
C LEU A 218 -3.56 -9.79 9.53
N LEU A 219 -2.54 -10.50 9.99
CA LEU A 219 -1.30 -9.92 10.45
C LEU A 219 -0.35 -9.80 9.25
N VAL A 220 -0.06 -8.55 8.85
CA VAL A 220 0.82 -8.21 7.72
C VAL A 220 2.14 -7.69 8.25
N GLU A 221 3.25 -8.33 7.89
CA GLU A 221 4.60 -7.85 8.22
C GLU A 221 4.92 -6.60 7.40
N ARG A 222 5.33 -5.54 8.07
CA ARG A 222 5.79 -4.31 7.42
C ARG A 222 7.19 -4.51 6.84
N PHE A 223 7.31 -4.56 5.53
CA PHE A 223 8.58 -4.73 4.83
C PHE A 223 9.51 -3.48 4.93
N ASP A 224 8.97 -2.35 5.37
CA ASP A 224 9.73 -1.14 5.68
C ASP A 224 10.23 -1.09 7.14
N ARG A 225 10.04 -2.19 7.89
CA ARG A 225 10.40 -2.32 9.31
C ARG A 225 11.14 -3.64 9.56
N LYS A 226 12.14 -3.60 10.44
CA LYS A 226 12.82 -4.80 10.91
C LYS A 226 13.15 -4.66 12.39
N LEU A 227 12.58 -5.52 13.22
CA LEU A 227 12.92 -5.62 14.64
C LEU A 227 14.34 -6.17 14.77
N ILE A 228 15.26 -5.37 15.30
CA ILE A 228 16.67 -5.75 15.53
C ILE A 228 16.85 -6.30 16.93
N THR A 229 16.35 -5.55 17.92
CA THR A 229 16.31 -5.96 19.33
C THR A 229 14.90 -5.80 19.87
N THR A 230 14.65 -6.12 21.11
CA THR A 230 13.33 -5.91 21.75
C THR A 230 12.84 -4.47 21.66
N ASN A 231 13.74 -3.50 21.58
CA ASN A 231 13.43 -2.07 21.64
C ASN A 231 13.90 -1.27 20.42
N ILE A 232 14.50 -1.91 19.43
CA ILE A 232 15.06 -1.23 18.25
C ILE A 232 14.44 -1.80 16.98
N VAL A 233 13.75 -0.95 16.24
CA VAL A 233 13.22 -1.26 14.90
C VAL A 233 13.99 -0.43 13.88
N LYS A 234 14.66 -1.10 12.94
CA LYS A 234 15.26 -0.47 11.77
C LYS A 234 14.16 -0.14 10.77
N ARG A 235 14.14 1.09 10.27
CA ARG A 235 13.20 1.56 9.25
C ARG A 235 13.90 1.64 7.89
N ARG A 236 13.14 1.42 6.83
CA ARG A 236 13.58 1.60 5.44
C ARG A 236 12.65 2.58 4.75
N HIS A 237 13.22 3.57 4.09
CA HIS A 237 12.42 4.59 3.42
C HIS A 237 11.76 4.04 2.16
N LEU A 238 10.52 4.45 1.93
CA LEU A 238 9.74 4.12 0.74
C LEU A 238 8.81 5.27 0.36
N ILE A 239 8.39 5.24 -0.89
CA ILE A 239 7.33 6.07 -1.47
C ILE A 239 6.31 5.17 -2.17
N ASP A 240 5.03 5.56 -2.18
CA ASP A 240 4.01 4.87 -2.98
C ASP A 240 3.97 5.37 -4.44
N GLY A 241 3.14 4.74 -5.29
CA GLY A 241 3.03 5.13 -6.70
C GLY A 241 2.50 6.56 -6.91
N CYS A 242 1.65 7.07 -6.00
CA CYS A 242 1.23 8.47 -6.07
C CYS A 242 2.39 9.43 -5.81
N GLN A 243 3.20 9.16 -4.77
CA GLN A 243 4.41 9.93 -4.47
C GLN A 243 5.45 9.82 -5.58
N ALA A 244 5.60 8.63 -6.16
CA ALA A 244 6.51 8.38 -7.28
C ALA A 244 6.18 9.21 -8.52
N MET A 245 4.90 9.56 -8.72
CA MET A 245 4.40 10.34 -9.86
C MET A 245 4.02 11.77 -9.48
N ASN A 246 4.35 12.22 -8.27
CA ASN A 246 3.96 13.53 -7.75
C ASN A 246 2.46 13.81 -7.84
N LEU A 247 1.64 12.82 -7.50
CA LEU A 247 0.18 12.90 -7.50
C LEU A 247 -0.37 12.93 -6.07
N PRO A 248 -1.47 13.63 -5.82
CA PRO A 248 -2.14 13.58 -4.53
C PRO A 248 -2.86 12.22 -4.34
N PRO A 249 -3.20 11.81 -3.10
CA PRO A 249 -3.83 10.52 -2.84
C PRO A 249 -5.17 10.30 -3.56
N GLU A 250 -5.91 11.35 -3.88
CA GLU A 250 -7.15 11.29 -4.66
C GLU A 250 -6.93 10.82 -6.10
N PHE A 251 -5.70 10.89 -6.60
CA PHE A 251 -5.33 10.49 -7.97
C PHE A 251 -4.73 9.07 -8.01
N LYS A 252 -5.01 8.25 -6.98
CA LYS A 252 -4.55 6.86 -6.94
C LYS A 252 -5.18 5.96 -8.01
N TYR A 253 -6.41 6.25 -8.43
CA TYR A 253 -7.08 5.63 -9.58
C TYR A 253 -6.78 6.41 -10.84
N GLU A 254 -6.66 5.72 -11.98
CA GLU A 254 -6.40 6.37 -13.26
C GLU A 254 -7.52 7.33 -13.65
N GLN A 255 -8.79 6.89 -13.49
CA GLN A 255 -9.97 7.75 -13.61
C GLN A 255 -10.25 8.45 -12.28
N ASN A 256 -9.47 9.51 -11.99
CA ASN A 256 -9.44 10.17 -10.70
C ASN A 256 -10.72 10.95 -10.32
N PHE A 257 -11.64 11.15 -11.24
CA PHE A 257 -12.98 11.73 -10.98
C PHE A 257 -14.11 10.68 -11.08
N GLY A 258 -13.74 9.39 -11.17
CA GLY A 258 -14.70 8.30 -11.34
C GLY A 258 -14.94 7.95 -12.81
N ASN A 259 -15.83 7.00 -13.03
CA ASN A 259 -16.09 6.37 -14.33
C ASN A 259 -17.43 6.80 -14.95
N SER A 260 -18.12 7.79 -14.40
CA SER A 260 -19.34 8.33 -15.02
C SER A 260 -19.03 8.92 -16.40
N ARG A 261 -19.99 8.81 -17.33
CA ARG A 261 -19.83 9.19 -18.75
C ARG A 261 -19.18 10.57 -18.97
N ASP A 262 -19.48 11.51 -18.08
CA ASP A 262 -19.05 12.91 -18.25
C ASP A 262 -17.58 13.13 -17.84
N VAL A 263 -17.02 12.28 -17.00
CA VAL A 263 -15.66 12.43 -16.42
C VAL A 263 -14.72 11.24 -16.70
N ALA A 264 -15.22 10.13 -17.23
CA ALA A 264 -14.45 8.91 -17.49
C ALA A 264 -13.26 9.14 -18.45
N HIS A 265 -13.32 10.18 -19.29
CA HIS A 265 -12.25 10.55 -20.20
C HIS A 265 -11.07 11.26 -19.49
N ILE A 266 -11.25 11.71 -18.23
CA ILE A 266 -10.20 12.35 -17.42
C ILE A 266 -9.40 11.25 -16.72
N ARG A 267 -8.18 11.05 -17.17
CA ARG A 267 -7.29 9.95 -16.75
C ARG A 267 -5.94 10.50 -16.24
N ASP A 268 -6.01 11.46 -15.32
CA ASP A 268 -4.82 12.14 -14.80
C ASP A 268 -4.14 11.36 -13.67
N GLY A 269 -4.82 10.38 -13.09
CA GLY A 269 -4.31 9.59 -11.98
C GLY A 269 -3.15 8.66 -12.34
N VAL A 270 -2.79 7.79 -11.40
CA VAL A 270 -1.77 6.76 -11.63
C VAL A 270 -2.26 5.79 -12.70
N SER A 271 -1.40 5.48 -13.67
CA SER A 271 -1.68 4.57 -14.77
C SER A 271 -0.54 3.59 -15.01
N LEU A 272 -0.81 2.49 -15.69
CA LEU A 272 0.22 1.48 -16.02
C LEU A 272 1.35 2.09 -16.86
N PRO A 273 1.10 2.88 -17.92
CA PRO A 273 2.18 3.52 -18.67
C PRO A 273 3.09 4.39 -17.80
N LYS A 274 2.51 5.19 -16.87
CA LYS A 274 3.30 6.00 -15.92
C LYS A 274 4.16 5.14 -14.99
N LEU A 275 3.64 3.99 -14.52
CA LEU A 275 4.40 3.04 -13.68
C LEU A 275 5.57 2.41 -14.43
N PHE A 276 5.36 1.98 -15.69
CA PHE A 276 6.42 1.42 -16.53
C PHE A 276 7.47 2.47 -16.92
N ASP A 277 7.07 3.72 -17.13
CA ASP A 277 8.01 4.82 -17.35
C ASP A 277 8.82 5.14 -16.09
N PHE A 278 8.19 5.16 -14.91
CA PHE A 278 8.89 5.34 -13.63
C PHE A 278 9.91 4.23 -13.35
N ALA A 279 9.64 3.00 -13.78
CA ALA A 279 10.57 1.88 -13.63
C ALA A 279 11.95 2.16 -14.28
N ASN A 280 12.06 3.08 -15.25
CA ASN A 280 13.33 3.49 -15.86
C ASN A 280 14.25 4.23 -14.86
N GLN A 281 13.71 4.80 -13.79
CA GLN A 281 14.46 5.49 -12.74
C GLN A 281 14.96 4.51 -11.64
N CYS A 282 14.54 3.24 -11.69
CA CYS A 282 14.97 2.24 -10.72
C CYS A 282 16.39 1.71 -11.02
N ILE A 283 17.07 1.21 -10.00
CA ILE A 283 18.44 0.65 -10.07
C ILE A 283 18.56 -0.43 -11.17
N ASN A 284 17.51 -1.24 -11.32
CA ASN A 284 17.44 -2.26 -12.37
C ASN A 284 16.09 -2.14 -13.13
N PRO A 285 16.04 -1.29 -14.17
CA PRO A 285 14.81 -1.04 -14.92
C PRO A 285 14.17 -2.29 -15.51
N ALA A 286 14.98 -3.18 -16.09
CA ALA A 286 14.48 -4.41 -16.73
C ALA A 286 13.79 -5.34 -15.72
N LYS A 287 14.44 -5.59 -14.56
CA LYS A 287 13.87 -6.39 -13.49
C LYS A 287 12.62 -5.74 -12.91
N THR A 288 12.63 -4.42 -12.69
CA THR A 288 11.47 -3.69 -12.15
C THR A 288 10.28 -3.79 -13.10
N LYS A 289 10.49 -3.58 -14.41
CA LYS A 289 9.43 -3.74 -15.41
C LYS A 289 8.86 -5.16 -15.43
N GLN A 290 9.72 -6.18 -15.35
CA GLN A 290 9.28 -7.57 -15.28
C GLN A 290 8.43 -7.82 -14.02
N GLN A 291 8.84 -7.33 -12.86
CA GLN A 291 8.08 -7.48 -11.61
C GLN A 291 6.74 -6.74 -11.66
N ILE A 292 6.70 -5.54 -12.24
CA ILE A 292 5.42 -4.80 -12.46
C ILE A 292 4.53 -5.57 -13.44
N LEU A 293 5.07 -6.14 -14.51
CA LEU A 293 4.31 -6.99 -15.44
C LEU A 293 3.69 -8.19 -14.72
N ASP A 294 4.47 -8.91 -13.91
CA ASP A 294 3.95 -10.05 -13.15
C ASP A 294 2.84 -9.62 -12.18
N TRP A 295 3.01 -8.48 -11.50
CA TRP A 295 1.98 -7.91 -10.62
C TRP A 295 0.70 -7.54 -11.38
N VAL A 296 0.80 -6.87 -12.53
CA VAL A 296 -0.37 -6.52 -13.37
C VAL A 296 -1.10 -7.77 -13.82
N LEU A 297 -0.40 -8.75 -14.38
CA LEU A 297 -1.01 -9.97 -14.86
C LEU A 297 -1.62 -10.80 -13.72
N PHE A 298 -0.97 -10.86 -12.56
CA PHE A 298 -1.52 -11.52 -11.38
C PHE A 298 -2.82 -10.86 -10.92
N ASN A 299 -2.87 -9.52 -10.82
CA ASN A 299 -4.08 -8.78 -10.47
C ASN A 299 -5.23 -9.05 -11.46
N VAL A 300 -4.94 -9.14 -12.76
CA VAL A 300 -5.94 -9.52 -13.79
C VAL A 300 -6.45 -10.94 -13.56
N LEU A 301 -5.57 -11.89 -13.22
CA LEU A 301 -5.92 -13.30 -13.01
C LEU A 301 -6.77 -13.54 -11.77
N ILE A 302 -6.54 -12.78 -10.70
CA ILE A 302 -7.32 -12.90 -9.47
C ILE A 302 -8.51 -11.91 -9.41
N PHE A 303 -8.78 -11.12 -10.45
CA PHE A 303 -9.78 -10.05 -10.44
C PHE A 303 -9.57 -9.02 -9.32
N ASN A 304 -8.32 -8.60 -9.09
CA ASN A 304 -8.07 -7.47 -8.22
C ASN A 304 -8.29 -6.16 -8.97
N CYS A 305 -9.50 -5.63 -8.89
CA CYS A 305 -9.86 -4.36 -9.51
C CYS A 305 -9.38 -3.14 -8.71
N ASP A 306 -8.95 -3.33 -7.46
CA ASP A 306 -8.48 -2.25 -6.57
C ASP A 306 -6.95 -2.07 -6.55
N ALA A 307 -6.24 -2.58 -7.57
CA ALA A 307 -4.79 -2.45 -7.70
C ALA A 307 -4.39 -1.03 -8.14
N HIS A 308 -4.59 -0.05 -7.25
CA HIS A 308 -4.35 1.38 -7.52
C HIS A 308 -2.94 1.85 -7.16
N GLY A 309 -2.61 3.12 -7.45
CA GLY A 309 -1.28 3.71 -7.26
C GLY A 309 -0.73 3.65 -5.82
N LYS A 310 -1.57 3.55 -4.79
CA LYS A 310 -1.11 3.41 -3.41
C LYS A 310 -0.88 1.95 -2.99
N ASN A 311 -1.19 0.97 -3.84
CA ASN A 311 -0.95 -0.47 -3.62
C ASN A 311 0.36 -0.95 -4.27
N ILE A 312 1.18 -0.03 -4.75
CA ILE A 312 2.53 -0.28 -5.22
C ILE A 312 3.49 0.73 -4.59
N SER A 313 4.64 0.27 -4.10
CA SER A 313 5.62 1.11 -3.41
C SER A 313 7.03 0.85 -3.90
N PHE A 314 7.89 1.84 -3.71
CA PHE A 314 9.29 1.80 -4.09
C PHE A 314 10.16 2.20 -2.90
N PHE A 315 11.19 1.42 -2.61
CA PHE A 315 12.22 1.81 -1.69
C PHE A 315 13.10 2.89 -2.30
N VAL A 316 13.44 3.90 -1.52
CA VAL A 316 14.36 4.97 -1.88
C VAL A 316 15.53 4.98 -0.91
N GLY A 317 16.74 5.07 -1.40
CA GLY A 317 17.94 5.08 -0.58
C GLY A 317 19.17 5.59 -1.33
N ALA A 318 20.32 5.61 -0.66
CA ALA A 318 21.58 6.09 -1.25
C ALA A 318 22.00 5.36 -2.55
N ASN A 319 21.58 4.11 -2.71
CA ASN A 319 21.86 3.32 -3.91
C ASN A 319 20.82 3.53 -5.04
N GLY A 320 19.83 4.38 -4.84
CA GLY A 320 18.74 4.65 -5.78
C GLY A 320 17.40 4.02 -5.41
N ILE A 321 16.53 3.84 -6.40
CA ILE A 321 15.13 3.41 -6.24
C ILE A 321 14.99 1.94 -6.63
N SER A 322 14.22 1.17 -5.85
CA SER A 322 13.90 -0.23 -6.17
C SER A 322 12.46 -0.57 -5.75
N LEU A 323 11.83 -1.48 -6.48
CA LEU A 323 10.47 -1.92 -6.17
C LEU A 323 10.43 -2.59 -4.79
N ALA A 324 9.42 -2.26 -3.99
CA ALA A 324 9.12 -2.89 -2.71
C ALA A 324 8.29 -4.18 -2.91
N PRO A 325 8.15 -5.06 -1.90
CA PRO A 325 7.22 -6.17 -1.97
C PRO A 325 5.78 -5.70 -2.21
N PHE A 326 4.99 -6.48 -2.94
CA PHE A 326 3.57 -6.20 -3.18
C PHE A 326 2.73 -6.53 -1.94
N TYR A 327 1.59 -5.87 -1.79
CA TYR A 327 0.68 -5.98 -0.66
C TYR A 327 -0.74 -5.63 -1.10
N ASP A 328 -1.72 -5.88 -0.23
CA ASP A 328 -3.11 -5.48 -0.43
C ASP A 328 -3.71 -6.08 -1.72
N LEU A 329 -3.49 -7.40 -1.91
CA LEU A 329 -4.02 -8.15 -3.03
C LEU A 329 -5.35 -8.79 -2.65
N VAL A 330 -6.42 -8.47 -3.37
CA VAL A 330 -7.78 -8.92 -3.06
C VAL A 330 -8.53 -9.31 -4.34
N ASN A 331 -9.35 -10.35 -4.28
CA ASN A 331 -10.24 -10.72 -5.36
C ASN A 331 -11.58 -9.99 -5.20
N ILE A 332 -11.75 -8.87 -5.91
CA ILE A 332 -12.95 -8.03 -5.81
C ILE A 332 -14.19 -8.72 -6.42
N LYS A 333 -14.02 -9.66 -7.34
CA LYS A 333 -15.15 -10.42 -7.92
C LYS A 333 -15.91 -11.28 -6.91
N MET A 334 -15.31 -11.56 -5.76
CA MET A 334 -16.00 -12.20 -4.64
C MET A 334 -17.15 -11.35 -4.05
N TYR A 335 -17.16 -10.04 -4.34
CA TYR A 335 -18.10 -9.03 -3.82
C TYR A 335 -18.91 -8.43 -4.98
N PRO A 336 -20.04 -9.02 -5.34
CA PRO A 336 -20.85 -8.59 -6.49
C PRO A 336 -21.50 -7.21 -6.32
N GLU A 337 -21.56 -6.70 -5.09
CA GLU A 337 -22.04 -5.36 -4.76
C GLU A 337 -21.09 -4.23 -5.11
N PHE A 338 -19.80 -4.55 -5.40
CA PHE A 338 -18.83 -3.57 -5.84
C PHE A 338 -18.76 -3.48 -7.35
N GLU A 339 -18.35 -2.34 -7.80
CA GLU A 339 -17.97 -2.14 -9.18
C GLU A 339 -16.64 -2.87 -9.49
N HIS A 340 -16.60 -3.54 -10.64
CA HIS A 340 -15.44 -4.33 -11.06
C HIS A 340 -14.59 -3.59 -12.11
N ALA A 341 -14.64 -2.25 -12.11
CA ALA A 341 -13.75 -1.43 -12.91
C ALA A 341 -12.31 -1.50 -12.37
N LEU A 342 -11.36 -1.72 -13.28
CA LEU A 342 -9.93 -1.75 -12.94
C LEU A 342 -9.47 -0.36 -12.47
N ALA A 343 -8.65 -0.32 -11.44
CA ALA A 343 -8.06 0.92 -10.93
C ALA A 343 -7.17 1.63 -11.96
N MET A 344 -6.55 0.86 -12.86
CA MET A 344 -5.75 1.32 -13.99
C MET A 344 -6.14 0.50 -15.22
N ALA A 345 -6.29 1.16 -16.37
CA ALA A 345 -6.66 0.52 -17.63
C ALA A 345 -5.61 -0.51 -18.08
N LEU A 346 -6.10 -1.63 -18.61
CA LEU A 346 -5.25 -2.56 -19.35
C LEU A 346 -5.43 -2.30 -20.86
N GLY A 347 -4.45 -1.66 -21.47
CA GLY A 347 -4.65 -0.95 -22.73
C GLY A 347 -5.61 0.24 -22.50
N ASP A 348 -6.76 0.20 -23.16
CA ASP A 348 -7.81 1.22 -23.01
C ASP A 348 -9.04 0.72 -22.24
N GLU A 349 -8.99 -0.51 -21.69
CA GLU A 349 -10.12 -1.18 -21.05
C GLU A 349 -10.06 -1.09 -19.52
N PHE A 350 -11.16 -0.67 -18.92
CA PHE A 350 -11.35 -0.65 -17.47
C PHE A 350 -12.25 -1.77 -16.96
N ASP A 351 -13.09 -2.40 -17.80
CA ASP A 351 -13.90 -3.53 -17.37
C ASP A 351 -13.05 -4.80 -17.27
N GLY A 352 -12.83 -5.28 -16.05
CA GLY A 352 -12.07 -6.48 -15.78
C GLY A 352 -12.62 -7.74 -16.47
N TYR A 353 -13.92 -7.77 -16.82
CA TYR A 353 -14.53 -8.90 -17.56
C TYR A 353 -14.16 -8.90 -19.04
N ASN A 354 -13.91 -7.73 -19.62
CA ASN A 354 -13.61 -7.58 -21.06
C ASN A 354 -12.14 -7.87 -21.39
N ILE A 355 -11.28 -8.07 -20.39
CA ILE A 355 -9.86 -8.34 -20.64
C ILE A 355 -9.69 -9.66 -21.36
N ASN A 356 -9.14 -9.57 -22.58
CA ASN A 356 -8.83 -10.68 -23.48
C ASN A 356 -7.49 -10.45 -24.20
N ALA A 357 -7.18 -11.24 -25.23
CA ALA A 357 -5.92 -11.11 -25.97
C ALA A 357 -5.71 -9.73 -26.61
N TYR A 358 -6.78 -9.06 -27.04
CA TYR A 358 -6.70 -7.71 -27.61
C TYR A 358 -6.21 -6.69 -26.59
N GLN A 359 -6.84 -6.64 -25.40
CA GLN A 359 -6.45 -5.71 -24.34
C GLN A 359 -5.04 -6.00 -23.82
N LEU A 360 -4.63 -7.26 -23.77
CA LEU A 360 -3.27 -7.64 -23.39
C LEU A 360 -2.22 -7.22 -24.45
N ALA A 361 -2.57 -7.26 -25.73
CA ALA A 361 -1.70 -6.76 -26.79
C ALA A 361 -1.61 -5.23 -26.77
N ASP A 362 -2.73 -4.54 -26.58
CA ASP A 362 -2.79 -3.08 -26.44
C ASP A 362 -2.02 -2.59 -25.20
N PHE A 363 -2.21 -3.25 -24.05
CA PHE A 363 -1.41 -3.00 -22.85
C PHE A 363 0.10 -3.16 -23.12
N ALA A 364 0.51 -4.22 -23.84
CA ALA A 364 1.90 -4.44 -24.17
C ALA A 364 2.47 -3.26 -24.97
N ASP A 365 1.76 -2.83 -26.01
CA ASP A 365 2.21 -1.74 -26.87
C ASP A 365 2.21 -0.39 -26.14
N THR A 366 1.15 -0.08 -25.40
CA THR A 366 1.02 1.16 -24.61
C THR A 366 2.12 1.28 -23.56
N CYS A 367 2.49 0.17 -22.90
CA CYS A 367 3.58 0.12 -21.92
C CYS A 367 4.96 -0.16 -22.54
N ARG A 368 5.07 -0.21 -23.87
CA ARG A 368 6.32 -0.49 -24.62
C ARG A 368 6.99 -1.79 -24.19
N LEU A 369 6.16 -2.86 -24.03
CA LEU A 369 6.61 -4.21 -23.71
C LEU A 369 6.52 -5.09 -24.96
N PRO A 370 7.44 -6.05 -25.15
CA PRO A 370 7.25 -7.08 -26.17
C PRO A 370 5.99 -7.92 -25.89
N ARG A 371 5.07 -8.05 -26.83
CA ARG A 371 3.86 -8.85 -26.68
C ARG A 371 4.17 -10.32 -26.36
N SER A 372 5.26 -10.86 -26.89
CA SER A 372 5.77 -12.20 -26.57
C SER A 372 6.18 -12.34 -25.10
N LEU A 373 6.68 -11.26 -24.47
CA LEU A 373 7.00 -11.23 -23.04
C LEU A 373 5.71 -11.32 -22.22
N VAL A 374 4.68 -10.52 -22.55
CA VAL A 374 3.38 -10.55 -21.88
C VAL A 374 2.76 -11.95 -21.97
N ALA A 375 2.70 -12.54 -23.17
CA ALA A 375 2.18 -13.90 -23.39
C ALA A 375 2.95 -14.96 -22.58
N LYS A 376 4.29 -14.88 -22.55
CA LYS A 376 5.13 -15.81 -21.79
C LYS A 376 4.87 -15.71 -20.29
N HIS A 377 4.81 -14.50 -19.73
CA HIS A 377 4.58 -14.27 -18.30
C HIS A 377 3.16 -14.66 -17.90
N LEU A 378 2.15 -14.36 -18.72
CA LEU A 378 0.77 -14.78 -18.49
C LEU A 378 0.66 -16.31 -18.40
N LYS A 379 1.22 -17.02 -19.37
CA LYS A 379 1.21 -18.50 -19.39
C LYS A 379 1.92 -19.08 -18.16
N TYR A 380 3.06 -18.49 -17.76
CA TYR A 380 3.79 -18.91 -16.57
C TYR A 380 2.96 -18.73 -15.29
N LEU A 381 2.36 -17.57 -15.08
CA LEU A 381 1.54 -17.28 -13.90
C LEU A 381 0.28 -18.16 -13.85
N ILE A 382 -0.37 -18.39 -14.99
CA ILE A 382 -1.51 -19.32 -15.08
C ILE A 382 -1.08 -20.73 -14.63
N GLY A 383 0.06 -21.22 -15.10
CA GLY A 383 0.56 -22.53 -14.69
C GLY A 383 0.78 -22.63 -13.18
N LYS A 384 1.42 -21.62 -12.58
CA LYS A 384 1.66 -21.57 -11.13
C LYS A 384 0.36 -21.49 -10.33
N LEU A 385 -0.58 -20.61 -10.73
CA LEU A 385 -1.89 -20.47 -10.09
C LEU A 385 -2.70 -21.77 -10.14
N THR A 386 -2.76 -22.41 -11.33
CA THR A 386 -3.49 -23.66 -11.53
C THR A 386 -2.92 -24.76 -10.64
N THR A 387 -1.59 -24.91 -10.59
CA THR A 387 -0.94 -25.89 -9.71
C THR A 387 -1.25 -25.62 -8.26
N ALA A 388 -1.06 -24.38 -7.79
CA ALA A 388 -1.31 -24.02 -6.38
C ALA A 388 -2.76 -24.25 -5.93
N LEU A 389 -3.73 -23.98 -6.83
CA LEU A 389 -5.15 -24.17 -6.54
C LEU A 389 -5.61 -25.64 -6.62
N GLN A 390 -4.87 -26.52 -7.28
CA GLN A 390 -5.15 -27.96 -7.38
C GLN A 390 -4.46 -28.79 -6.30
N GLU A 391 -3.40 -28.28 -5.68
CA GLU A 391 -2.73 -28.95 -4.57
C GLU A 391 -3.63 -28.93 -3.32
N GLU A 392 -3.65 -30.05 -2.57
CA GLU A 392 -4.32 -30.11 -1.27
C GLU A 392 -3.60 -29.19 -0.27
N THR A 393 -4.11 -27.99 -0.12
CA THR A 393 -3.59 -27.04 0.86
C THR A 393 -4.43 -27.11 2.14
N GLN A 394 -3.80 -27.46 3.24
CA GLN A 394 -4.47 -27.49 4.53
C GLN A 394 -4.47 -26.09 5.17
N PHE A 395 -5.49 -25.31 4.87
CA PHE A 395 -5.77 -24.10 5.64
C PHE A 395 -6.65 -24.49 6.85
N ASN A 396 -6.43 -23.81 7.98
CA ASN A 396 -7.31 -23.96 9.14
C ASN A 396 -8.58 -23.09 8.95
N LEU A 397 -9.46 -23.54 8.03
CA LEU A 397 -10.71 -22.87 7.70
C LEU A 397 -11.82 -23.33 8.67
N VAL A 398 -12.75 -22.43 9.00
CA VAL A 398 -13.85 -22.71 9.92
C VAL A 398 -15.20 -22.29 9.29
N GLY A 399 -16.22 -23.10 9.57
CA GLY A 399 -17.59 -22.82 9.10
C GLY A 399 -17.68 -22.71 7.57
N ASN A 400 -18.25 -21.62 7.08
CA ASN A 400 -18.46 -21.39 5.65
C ASN A 400 -17.20 -20.90 4.90
N GLU A 401 -16.05 -20.81 5.54
CA GLU A 401 -14.80 -20.40 4.89
C GLU A 401 -14.34 -21.40 3.82
N GLU A 402 -14.66 -22.70 3.99
CA GLU A 402 -14.38 -23.71 2.96
C GLU A 402 -15.19 -23.47 1.67
N ASP A 403 -16.47 -23.10 1.79
CA ASP A 403 -17.31 -22.80 0.65
C ASP A 403 -16.88 -21.49 -0.02
N TYR A 404 -16.45 -20.51 0.78
CA TYR A 404 -15.84 -19.29 0.28
C TYR A 404 -14.58 -19.59 -0.53
N PHE A 405 -13.69 -20.45 -0.02
CA PHE A 405 -12.45 -20.84 -0.70
C PHE A 405 -12.75 -21.56 -2.03
N LYS A 406 -13.70 -22.51 -2.04
CA LYS A 406 -14.12 -23.21 -3.27
C LYS A 406 -14.62 -22.22 -4.33
N LYS A 407 -15.47 -21.25 -3.94
CA LYS A 407 -15.93 -20.19 -4.85
C LYS A 407 -14.79 -19.33 -5.36
N TYR A 408 -13.88 -18.94 -4.48
CA TYR A 408 -12.67 -18.18 -4.86
C TYR A 408 -11.84 -18.96 -5.89
N GLN A 409 -11.56 -20.23 -5.63
CA GLN A 409 -10.83 -21.14 -6.51
C GLN A 409 -11.50 -21.25 -7.88
N GLU A 410 -12.82 -21.46 -7.92
CA GLU A 410 -13.60 -21.56 -9.15
C GLU A 410 -13.47 -20.28 -10.01
N ILE A 411 -13.58 -19.10 -9.39
CA ILE A 411 -13.46 -17.82 -10.09
C ILE A 411 -12.07 -17.68 -10.74
N VAL A 412 -11.00 -17.92 -9.98
CA VAL A 412 -9.63 -17.77 -10.47
C VAL A 412 -9.33 -18.83 -11.55
N MET A 413 -9.73 -20.09 -11.36
CA MET A 413 -9.54 -21.15 -12.36
C MET A 413 -10.25 -20.84 -13.68
N LYS A 414 -11.51 -20.39 -13.67
CA LYS A 414 -12.24 -19.98 -14.87
C LYS A 414 -11.54 -18.82 -15.59
N ARG A 415 -10.98 -17.88 -14.83
CA ARG A 415 -10.23 -16.78 -15.41
C ARG A 415 -8.94 -17.25 -16.08
N CYS A 416 -8.19 -18.13 -15.41
CA CYS A 416 -6.98 -18.74 -15.96
C CYS A 416 -7.28 -19.50 -17.26
N GLU A 417 -8.33 -20.33 -17.29
CA GLU A 417 -8.74 -21.06 -18.49
C GLU A 417 -9.12 -20.14 -19.63
N HIS A 418 -9.88 -19.07 -19.36
CA HIS A 418 -10.28 -18.09 -20.36
C HIS A 418 -9.08 -17.43 -21.03
N LEU A 419 -8.15 -16.91 -20.25
CA LEU A 419 -6.98 -16.20 -20.75
C LEU A 419 -5.94 -17.15 -21.39
N LEU A 420 -5.82 -18.37 -20.89
CA LEU A 420 -4.91 -19.38 -21.49
C LEU A 420 -5.31 -19.73 -22.92
N LYS A 421 -6.62 -19.90 -23.18
CA LYS A 421 -7.16 -20.19 -24.53
C LYS A 421 -6.84 -19.11 -25.56
N GLN A 422 -6.58 -17.89 -25.10
CA GLN A 422 -6.32 -16.72 -25.96
C GLN A 422 -4.85 -16.31 -25.96
N ASN A 423 -4.01 -16.94 -25.14
CA ASN A 423 -2.64 -16.50 -24.91
C ASN A 423 -1.81 -16.39 -26.20
N ASP A 424 -1.91 -17.36 -27.10
CA ASP A 424 -1.15 -17.39 -28.36
C ASP A 424 -1.60 -16.30 -29.35
N GLN A 425 -2.81 -15.74 -29.18
CA GLN A 425 -3.35 -14.67 -30.03
C GLN A 425 -2.70 -13.31 -29.71
N ILE A 426 -2.19 -13.11 -28.49
CA ILE A 426 -1.61 -11.81 -28.03
C ILE A 426 -0.55 -11.32 -29.01
N THR A 427 0.27 -12.20 -29.55
CA THR A 427 1.38 -11.85 -30.47
C THR A 427 0.93 -11.55 -31.89
N SER A 428 -0.22 -12.04 -32.31
CA SER A 428 -0.72 -11.97 -33.69
C SER A 428 -1.81 -10.93 -33.93
N ILE A 429 -2.37 -10.33 -32.86
CA ILE A 429 -3.39 -9.30 -32.95
C ILE A 429 -2.86 -8.07 -33.70
N LYS A 430 -3.66 -7.58 -34.65
CA LYS A 430 -3.44 -6.28 -35.30
C LYS A 430 -4.26 -5.22 -34.55
N LEU A 431 -3.59 -4.24 -33.95
CA LEU A 431 -4.17 -3.07 -33.30
C LEU A 431 -4.34 -1.95 -34.31
#